data_202061c985374fd92df4c880de7ed728
#
_entry.id   202061c985374fd92df4c880de7ed728
#
_cell.length_a   1.000
_cell.length_b   1.000
_cell.length_c   1.000
_cell.angle_alpha   90.00
_cell.angle_beta   90.00
_cell.angle_gamma   90.00
#
_symmetry.space_group_name_H-M   'P 1'
#
loop_
_entity.id
_entity.type
_entity.pdbx_description
1 polymer ?
#
loop_
_entity_poly.entity_id
_entity_poly.type
_entity_poly.pdbx_seq_one_letter_code
_entity_poly.pdbx_strand_id
1 'polypeptide(L)'
;ESVTRSLYRQFFLDHGAVLKPDTEAATTDQMLTLVKSELGLAFVPEPMARDGLERGELVQLHLQEIIPTRSICLVYDRHRPLNTAARKFQQMLTKADPPRPAESKQTESISFVSQ
;
A
#
# COMPACT_ATOMS: atom_id res chain seq x y z
N GLU A 1 1.84 0.30 17.22
CA GLU A 1 0.91 0.07 16.10
C GLU A 1 1.48 0.71 14.82
N SER A 2 1.49 -0.01 13.70
CA SER A 2 2.00 0.56 12.45
C SER A 2 1.02 1.56 11.84
N VAL A 3 1.53 2.56 11.11
CA VAL A 3 0.72 3.55 10.39
C VAL A 3 -0.27 2.86 9.43
N THR A 4 0.16 1.77 8.79
CA THR A 4 -0.68 0.97 7.90
C THR A 4 -1.88 0.38 8.62
N ARG A 5 -1.67 -0.22 9.80
CA ARG A 5 -2.75 -0.81 10.60
C ARG A 5 -3.75 0.25 11.07
N SER A 6 -3.26 1.39 11.52
CA SER A 6 -4.12 2.51 11.94
C SER A 6 -4.98 3.01 10.79
N LEU A 7 -4.43 3.11 9.56
CA LEU A 7 -5.16 3.50 8.37
C LEU A 7 -6.33 2.55 8.08
N TYR A 8 -6.06 1.24 8.02
CA TYR A 8 -7.12 0.26 7.72
C TYR A 8 -8.15 0.17 8.85
N ARG A 9 -7.71 0.26 10.10
CA ARG A 9 -8.65 0.30 11.23
C ARG A 9 -9.59 1.48 11.14
N GLN A 10 -9.08 2.67 10.82
CA GLN A 10 -9.90 3.86 10.63
C GLN A 10 -10.86 3.70 9.45
N PHE A 11 -10.38 3.18 8.32
CA PHE A 11 -11.21 2.89 7.15
C PHE A 11 -12.42 2.00 7.50
N PHE A 12 -12.22 0.92 8.27
CA PHE A 12 -13.31 0.06 8.70
C PHE A 12 -14.28 0.80 9.62
N LEU A 13 -13.78 1.57 10.58
CA LEU A 13 -14.62 2.34 11.49
C LEU A 13 -15.48 3.38 10.75
N ASP A 14 -14.92 4.07 9.77
CA ASP A 14 -15.63 5.06 8.96
C ASP A 14 -16.79 4.44 8.15
N HIS A 15 -16.71 3.13 7.89
CA HIS A 15 -17.76 2.36 7.22
C HIS A 15 -18.61 1.51 8.17
N GLY A 16 -18.57 1.82 9.47
CA GLY A 16 -19.42 1.16 10.48
C GLY A 16 -18.99 -0.26 10.84
N ALA A 17 -17.77 -0.65 10.48
CA ALA A 17 -17.21 -1.98 10.76
C ALA A 17 -16.02 -1.92 11.71
N VAL A 18 -15.67 -3.03 12.32
CA VAL A 18 -14.49 -3.14 13.18
C VAL A 18 -13.54 -4.16 12.57
N LEU A 19 -12.33 -3.70 12.26
CA LEU A 19 -11.28 -4.59 11.77
C LEU A 19 -10.80 -5.51 12.92
N LYS A 20 -11.11 -6.79 12.81
CA LYS A 20 -10.63 -7.84 13.71
C LYS A 20 -9.73 -8.78 12.92
N PRO A 21 -8.42 -8.65 13.00
CA PRO A 21 -7.51 -9.55 12.29
C PRO A 21 -7.49 -10.92 12.97
N ASP A 22 -7.60 -11.99 12.20
CA ASP A 22 -7.39 -13.36 12.67
C ASP A 22 -5.89 -13.69 12.75
N THR A 23 -5.11 -13.09 11.86
CA THR A 23 -3.65 -13.29 11.81
C THR A 23 -2.96 -11.96 11.59
N GLU A 24 -1.80 -11.78 12.22
CA GLU A 24 -0.95 -10.60 12.06
C GLU A 24 0.41 -11.02 11.52
N ALA A 25 0.90 -10.25 10.55
CA ALA A 25 2.22 -10.42 9.96
C ALA A 25 3.07 -9.16 10.16
N ALA A 26 4.36 -9.32 10.38
CA ALA A 26 5.27 -8.20 10.57
C ALA A 26 5.59 -7.47 9.27
N THR A 27 5.57 -8.17 8.13
CA THR A 27 5.89 -7.63 6.81
C THR A 27 4.83 -8.00 5.78
N THR A 28 4.76 -7.22 4.69
CA THR A 28 3.85 -7.51 3.57
C THR A 28 4.19 -8.83 2.87
N ASP A 29 5.47 -9.20 2.78
CA ASP A 29 5.89 -10.47 2.16
C ASP A 29 5.37 -11.68 2.94
N GLN A 30 5.43 -11.63 4.27
CA GLN A 30 4.82 -12.65 5.12
C GLN A 30 3.31 -12.74 4.91
N MET A 31 2.66 -11.59 4.83
CA MET A 31 1.22 -11.50 4.58
C MET A 31 0.85 -12.11 3.22
N LEU A 32 1.60 -11.79 2.15
CA LEU A 32 1.40 -12.37 0.82
C LEU A 32 1.58 -13.90 0.83
N THR A 33 2.56 -14.41 1.57
CA THR A 33 2.77 -15.85 1.73
C THR A 33 1.55 -16.53 2.38
N LEU A 34 0.98 -15.92 3.42
CA LEU A 34 -0.21 -16.45 4.08
C LEU A 34 -1.43 -16.45 3.15
N VAL A 35 -1.63 -15.37 2.39
CA VAL A 35 -2.74 -15.28 1.42
C VAL A 35 -2.58 -16.31 0.31
N LYS A 36 -1.38 -16.48 -0.26
CA LYS A 36 -1.10 -17.51 -1.28
C LYS A 36 -1.30 -18.94 -0.76
N SER A 37 -1.20 -19.14 0.55
CA SER A 37 -1.49 -20.41 1.22
C SER A 37 -2.96 -20.55 1.62
N GLU A 38 -3.85 -19.73 1.06
CA GLU A 38 -5.31 -19.74 1.29
C GLU A 38 -5.74 -19.50 2.75
N LEU A 39 -4.90 -18.82 3.53
CA LEU A 39 -5.17 -18.57 4.96
C LEU A 39 -6.03 -17.33 5.22
N GLY A 40 -6.49 -16.63 4.17
CA GLY A 40 -7.40 -15.51 4.33
C GLY A 40 -7.20 -14.36 3.33
N LEU A 41 -7.68 -13.20 3.73
CA LEU A 41 -7.70 -11.96 2.94
C LEU A 41 -6.70 -10.97 3.52
N ALA A 42 -6.06 -10.18 2.66
CA ALA A 42 -5.14 -9.14 3.11
C ALA A 42 -5.23 -7.87 2.25
N PHE A 43 -4.88 -6.75 2.88
CA PHE A 43 -4.64 -5.49 2.17
C PHE A 43 -3.15 -5.36 1.89
N VAL A 44 -2.78 -5.33 0.62
CA VAL A 44 -1.39 -5.21 0.19
C VAL A 44 -1.24 -4.14 -0.90
N PRO A 45 -0.10 -3.46 -1.00
CA PRO A 45 0.15 -2.54 -2.10
C PRO A 45 0.18 -3.28 -3.44
N GLU A 46 -0.47 -2.72 -4.46
CA GLU A 46 -0.54 -3.30 -5.80
C GLU A 46 0.83 -3.75 -6.35
N PRO A 47 1.89 -2.93 -6.30
CA PRO A 47 3.18 -3.34 -6.87
C PRO A 47 3.73 -4.65 -6.30
N MET A 48 3.40 -4.96 -5.03
CA MET A 48 3.86 -6.19 -4.37
C MET A 48 2.99 -7.41 -4.72
N ALA A 49 1.75 -7.19 -5.13
CA ALA A 49 0.82 -8.27 -5.48
C ALA A 49 0.84 -8.60 -6.98
N ARG A 50 1.38 -7.72 -7.83
CA ARG A 50 1.31 -7.80 -9.29
C ARG A 50 1.75 -9.16 -9.83
N ASP A 51 2.91 -9.63 -9.43
CA ASP A 51 3.43 -10.94 -9.89
C ASP A 51 2.53 -12.11 -9.50
N GLY A 52 1.93 -12.05 -8.31
CA GLY A 52 0.99 -13.08 -7.84
C GLY A 52 -0.32 -13.06 -8.61
N LEU A 53 -0.80 -11.87 -8.99
CA LEU A 53 -1.99 -11.71 -9.84
C LEU A 53 -1.74 -12.24 -11.27
N GLU A 54 -0.61 -11.87 -11.87
CA GLU A 54 -0.24 -12.31 -13.23
C GLU A 54 -0.07 -13.83 -13.32
N ARG A 55 0.39 -14.47 -12.24
CA ARG A 55 0.51 -15.93 -12.16
C ARG A 55 -0.77 -16.65 -11.73
N GLY A 56 -1.84 -15.92 -11.38
CA GLY A 56 -3.07 -16.51 -10.88
C GLY A 56 -2.97 -17.10 -9.47
N GLU A 57 -1.91 -16.76 -8.72
CA GLU A 57 -1.73 -17.15 -7.33
C GLU A 57 -2.55 -16.29 -6.36
N LEU A 58 -3.01 -15.16 -6.83
CA LEU A 58 -3.81 -14.18 -6.09
C LEU A 58 -5.00 -13.73 -6.94
N VAL A 59 -6.08 -13.38 -6.28
CA VAL A 59 -7.28 -12.78 -6.90
C VAL A 59 -7.56 -11.45 -6.23
N GLN A 60 -7.78 -10.43 -7.04
CA GLN A 60 -8.18 -9.11 -6.53
C GLN A 60 -9.67 -9.07 -6.21
N LEU A 61 -10.01 -8.64 -5.01
CA LEU A 61 -11.38 -8.30 -4.64
C LEU A 61 -11.65 -6.83 -4.95
N HIS A 62 -12.75 -6.58 -5.64
CA HIS A 62 -13.23 -5.22 -5.88
C HIS A 62 -14.21 -4.84 -4.79
N LEU A 63 -13.84 -3.86 -3.98
CA LEU A 63 -14.71 -3.28 -2.96
C LEU A 63 -15.55 -2.15 -3.59
N GLN A 64 -16.74 -1.93 -3.05
CA GLN A 64 -17.56 -0.76 -3.39
C GLN A 64 -17.00 0.52 -2.75
N GLU A 65 -16.39 0.36 -1.58
CA GLU A 65 -15.78 1.43 -0.81
C GLU A 65 -14.41 1.81 -1.38
N ILE A 66 -14.12 3.09 -1.34
CA ILE A 66 -12.83 3.62 -1.79
C ILE A 66 -11.83 3.55 -0.64
N ILE A 67 -10.84 2.67 -0.76
CA ILE A 67 -9.77 2.58 0.23
C ILE A 67 -8.84 3.80 0.08
N PRO A 68 -8.50 4.50 1.17
CA PRO A 68 -7.66 5.69 1.09
C PRO A 68 -6.23 5.36 0.60
N THR A 69 -5.76 6.14 -0.35
CA THR A 69 -4.37 6.02 -0.85
C THR A 69 -3.38 6.51 0.19
N ARG A 70 -2.19 5.94 0.15
CA ARG A 70 -1.05 6.40 0.95
C ARG A 70 -0.04 7.09 0.04
N SER A 71 0.49 8.20 0.52
CA SER A 71 1.58 8.88 -0.14
C SER A 71 2.92 8.52 0.51
N ILE A 72 3.91 8.22 -0.30
CA ILE A 72 5.30 8.13 0.14
C ILE A 72 5.93 9.49 -0.13
N CYS A 73 6.45 10.12 0.92
CA CYS A 73 7.03 11.45 0.83
C CYS A 73 8.55 11.39 0.96
N LEU A 74 9.23 12.09 0.09
CA LEU A 74 10.67 12.36 0.25
C LEU A 74 10.83 13.62 1.12
N VAL A 75 11.43 13.44 2.29
CA VAL A 75 11.70 14.54 3.22
C VAL A 75 13.20 14.82 3.25
N TYR A 76 13.58 16.07 3.10
CA TYR A 76 14.97 16.51 3.18
C TYR A 76 15.08 17.92 3.79
N ASP A 77 16.24 18.21 4.40
CA ASP A 77 16.52 19.52 4.96
C ASP A 77 16.93 20.50 3.85
N ARG A 78 16.18 21.57 3.68
CA ARG A 78 16.47 22.61 2.69
C ARG A 78 17.76 23.38 2.97
N HIS A 79 18.18 23.42 4.21
CA HIS A 79 19.41 24.14 4.63
C HIS A 79 20.67 23.30 4.50
N ARG A 80 20.54 21.99 4.26
CA ARG A 80 21.66 21.07 4.01
C ARG A 80 21.74 20.69 2.54
N PRO A 81 22.86 21.01 1.85
CA PRO A 81 23.00 20.61 0.45
C PRO A 81 23.03 19.08 0.35
N LEU A 82 22.21 18.56 -0.56
CA LEU A 82 22.23 17.12 -0.86
C LEU A 82 23.55 16.75 -1.53
N ASN A 83 24.15 15.64 -1.12
CA ASN A 83 25.27 15.06 -1.84
C ASN A 83 24.83 14.56 -3.23
N THR A 84 25.78 14.21 -4.09
CA THR A 84 25.51 13.82 -5.48
C THR A 84 24.56 12.63 -5.59
N ALA A 85 24.73 11.62 -4.74
CA ALA A 85 23.89 10.42 -4.72
C ALA A 85 22.44 10.75 -4.31
N ALA A 86 22.25 11.50 -3.22
CA ALA A 86 20.94 11.93 -2.75
C ALA A 86 20.21 12.81 -3.77
N ARG A 87 20.94 13.71 -4.45
CA ARG A 87 20.37 14.54 -5.53
C ARG A 87 19.93 13.69 -6.72
N LYS A 88 20.73 12.71 -7.10
CA LYS A 88 20.37 11.80 -8.19
C LYS A 88 19.13 10.98 -7.84
N PHE A 89 19.06 10.47 -6.62
CA PHE A 89 17.90 9.75 -6.11
C PHE A 89 16.62 10.62 -6.11
N GLN A 90 16.71 11.84 -5.60
CA GLN A 90 15.62 12.82 -5.67
C GLN A 90 15.13 13.02 -7.11
N GLN A 91 16.05 13.23 -8.06
CA GLN A 91 15.72 13.40 -9.48
C GLN A 91 15.03 12.18 -10.09
N MET A 92 15.45 10.98 -9.71
CA MET A 92 14.82 9.74 -10.19
C MET A 92 13.38 9.63 -9.68
N LEU A 93 13.15 9.90 -8.39
CA LEU A 93 11.81 9.85 -7.81
C LEU A 93 10.87 10.91 -8.40
N THR A 94 11.33 12.15 -8.57
CA THR A 94 10.51 13.23 -9.12
C THR A 94 10.23 13.08 -10.61
N LYS A 95 11.05 12.33 -11.35
CA LYS A 95 10.79 12.01 -12.77
C LYS A 95 9.84 10.81 -12.92
N ALA A 96 9.91 9.85 -12.01
CA ALA A 96 9.06 8.67 -12.04
C ALA A 96 7.61 8.99 -11.64
N ASP A 97 7.43 9.94 -10.73
CA ASP A 97 6.10 10.37 -10.26
C ASP A 97 6.14 11.90 -10.06
N PRO A 98 5.76 12.68 -11.08
CA PRO A 98 5.66 14.12 -10.93
C PRO A 98 4.66 14.44 -9.81
N PRO A 99 4.91 15.47 -8.98
CA PRO A 99 4.07 15.79 -7.84
C PRO A 99 2.64 16.01 -8.34
N ARG A 100 1.73 15.12 -7.92
CA ARG A 100 0.30 15.31 -8.18
C ARG A 100 -0.15 16.57 -7.45
N PRO A 101 -0.85 17.48 -8.12
CA PRO A 101 -1.54 18.54 -7.41
C PRO A 101 -2.50 17.91 -6.40
N ALA A 102 -2.69 18.58 -5.27
CA ALA A 102 -3.40 18.07 -4.09
C ALA A 102 -4.88 17.67 -4.30
N GLU A 103 -5.37 17.61 -5.52
CA GLU A 103 -6.75 17.26 -5.87
C GLU A 103 -6.78 16.34 -7.08
N SER A 104 -6.79 15.07 -6.86
CA SER A 104 -7.62 14.13 -7.64
C SER A 104 -7.66 12.78 -6.93
N LYS A 105 -8.84 12.47 -6.44
CA LYS A 105 -9.25 11.17 -5.94
C LYS A 105 -9.18 10.16 -7.09
N GLN A 106 -8.15 9.40 -7.18
CA GLN A 106 -8.20 8.09 -7.82
C GLN A 106 -7.34 7.12 -7.04
N THR A 107 -8.02 6.20 -6.48
CA THR A 107 -7.60 5.25 -5.48
C THR A 107 -7.29 3.95 -6.17
N GLU A 108 -6.09 3.47 -6.02
CA GLU A 108 -5.80 2.06 -6.26
C GLU A 108 -5.36 1.44 -4.94
N SER A 109 -6.32 0.93 -4.22
CA SER A 109 -6.09 0.03 -3.10
C SER A 109 -6.65 -1.32 -3.47
N ILE A 110 -5.89 -2.35 -3.29
CA ILE A 110 -6.21 -3.68 -3.77
C ILE A 110 -6.30 -4.63 -2.59
N SER A 111 -7.42 -5.32 -2.49
CA SER A 111 -7.65 -6.41 -1.54
C SER A 111 -7.53 -7.73 -2.29
N PHE A 112 -6.89 -8.73 -1.74
CA PHE A 112 -6.63 -10.00 -2.41
C PHE A 112 -7.20 -11.18 -1.65
N VAL A 113 -7.72 -12.13 -2.41
CA VAL A 113 -8.08 -13.48 -1.97
C VAL A 113 -7.32 -14.47 -2.83
N SER A 114 -6.80 -15.51 -2.21
CA SER A 114 -6.35 -16.71 -2.93
C SER A 114 -7.54 -17.58 -3.33
N GLN A 115 -7.48 -18.22 -4.49
CA GLN A 115 -8.39 -19.30 -4.87
C GLN A 115 -7.87 -20.64 -4.34
#